data_d0fbc4d39020039c212d2d8b8c8b3a41
#
_entry.id   d0fbc4d39020039c212d2d8b8c8b3a41
#
_cell.length_a   1.000
_cell.length_b   1.000
_cell.length_c   1.000
_cell.angle_alpha   90.00
_cell.angle_beta   90.00
_cell.angle_gamma   90.00
#
_symmetry.space_group_name_H-M   'P 1'
#
loop_
_entity.id
_entity.type
_entity.pdbx_description
1 polymer ?
#
loop_
_entity_poly.entity_id
_entity_poly.type
_entity_poly.pdbx_seq_one_letter_code
_entity_poly.pdbx_strand_id
1 'polypeptide(L)'
;MLTFFLFCLLAGCIAGFLAGLFGIGGGLVIVPMLVYLLPIVGVPDSLLMPTALGTSFATIVITAFSSAQRHHKLGNVVWSTLKYFAPALMISAFVSSQYISKLPHEISSKLFACLVMYLAAKMVLSIKQKHIDPNKKITPLASIIGGGLIGMAASVAGIGGGGFIVPFLNSRNVDIKKAIGTSTFCGMLMGIAGMLSFMVSGWNAPGMPPYSIGFVYLPAVLSITVTSFFTSKLGASATNKLPVPTLKKAFAAFLIVVAINMLLK
;
A
#
# COMPACT_ATOMS: atom_id res chain seq x y z
N MET A 1 22.90 12.92 3.31
CA MET A 1 21.80 13.35 2.41
C MET A 1 21.81 12.61 1.07
N LEU A 2 22.90 12.62 0.29
CA LEU A 2 22.94 11.94 -1.02
C LEU A 2 22.56 10.45 -0.93
N THR A 3 23.10 9.73 0.04
CA THR A 3 22.79 8.31 0.29
C THR A 3 21.30 8.08 0.55
N PHE A 4 20.66 8.94 1.35
CA PHE A 4 19.20 8.89 1.60
C PHE A 4 18.41 8.98 0.30
N PHE A 5 18.74 9.97 -0.54
CA PHE A 5 18.04 10.16 -1.82
C PHE A 5 18.24 8.99 -2.78
N LEU A 6 19.47 8.43 -2.87
CA LEU A 6 19.73 7.27 -3.72
C LEU A 6 18.92 6.04 -3.29
N PHE A 7 18.84 5.76 -1.99
CA PHE A 7 18.01 4.67 -1.48
C PHE A 7 16.53 4.92 -1.72
N CYS A 8 16.03 6.14 -1.57
CA CYS A 8 14.66 6.51 -1.88
C CYS A 8 14.33 6.30 -3.37
N LEU A 9 15.22 6.70 -4.29
CA LEU A 9 15.06 6.47 -5.72
C LEU A 9 15.03 4.98 -6.06
N LEU A 10 15.92 4.18 -5.50
CA LEU A 10 15.98 2.73 -5.72
C LEU A 10 14.71 2.04 -5.21
N ALA A 11 14.27 2.39 -4.01
CA ALA A 11 13.03 1.85 -3.45
C ALA A 11 11.81 2.28 -4.26
N GLY A 12 11.77 3.52 -4.73
CA GLY A 12 10.73 3.99 -5.64
C GLY A 12 10.66 3.15 -6.91
N CYS A 13 11.82 2.78 -7.46
CA CYS A 13 11.92 1.92 -8.64
C CYS A 13 11.28 0.55 -8.40
N ILE A 14 11.67 -0.12 -7.32
CA ILE A 14 11.16 -1.46 -6.94
C ILE A 14 9.70 -1.39 -6.54
N ALA A 15 9.36 -0.48 -5.62
CA ALA A 15 8.00 -0.32 -5.10
C ALA A 15 7.01 0.07 -6.20
N GLY A 16 7.40 0.97 -7.11
CA GLY A 16 6.58 1.37 -8.24
C GLY A 16 6.26 0.20 -9.16
N PHE A 17 7.28 -0.57 -9.58
CA PHE A 17 7.09 -1.73 -10.42
C PHE A 17 6.15 -2.76 -9.78
N LEU A 18 6.37 -3.10 -8.51
CA LEU A 18 5.52 -4.04 -7.76
C LEU A 18 4.10 -3.50 -7.53
N ALA A 19 3.99 -2.19 -7.29
CA ALA A 19 2.69 -1.52 -7.15
C ALA A 19 1.85 -1.65 -8.43
N GLY A 20 2.45 -1.41 -9.57
CA GLY A 20 1.79 -1.55 -10.87
C GLY A 20 1.42 -2.99 -11.20
N LEU A 21 2.32 -3.92 -10.90
CA LEU A 21 2.16 -5.33 -11.23
C LEU A 21 1.07 -6.03 -10.39
N PHE A 22 1.02 -5.75 -9.09
CA PHE A 22 0.13 -6.41 -8.14
C PHE A 22 -1.03 -5.53 -7.65
N GLY A 23 -1.01 -4.24 -7.97
CA GLY A 23 -2.02 -3.30 -7.49
C GLY A 23 -1.94 -2.99 -5.98
N ILE A 24 -0.76 -3.21 -5.36
CA ILE A 24 -0.57 -3.11 -3.89
C ILE A 24 -0.23 -1.68 -3.44
N GLY A 25 0.09 -0.78 -4.36
CA GLY A 25 0.45 0.61 -4.05
C GLY A 25 1.89 0.84 -3.59
N GLY A 26 2.70 -0.22 -3.41
CA GLY A 26 4.14 -0.11 -3.10
C GLY A 26 4.50 0.04 -1.61
N GLY A 27 3.54 0.32 -0.72
CA GLY A 27 3.77 0.59 0.70
C GLY A 27 4.50 -0.52 1.45
N LEU A 28 4.31 -1.79 1.05
CA LEU A 28 5.01 -2.95 1.63
C LEU A 28 6.55 -2.89 1.49
N VAL A 29 7.06 -2.14 0.52
CA VAL A 29 8.49 -1.89 0.32
C VAL A 29 8.90 -0.57 0.95
N ILE A 30 8.07 0.45 0.77
CA ILE A 30 8.36 1.83 1.17
C ILE A 30 8.41 1.98 2.69
N VAL A 31 7.42 1.43 3.43
CA VAL A 31 7.34 1.59 4.89
C VAL A 31 8.58 1.02 5.61
N PRO A 32 8.98 -0.25 5.40
CA PRO A 32 10.17 -0.77 6.05
C PRO A 32 11.43 0.03 5.72
N MET A 33 11.59 0.40 4.45
CA MET A 33 12.75 1.19 4.03
C MET A 33 12.77 2.56 4.73
N LEU A 34 11.62 3.24 4.82
CA LEU A 34 11.53 4.53 5.50
C LEU A 34 11.85 4.41 6.99
N VAL A 35 11.44 3.34 7.68
CA VAL A 35 11.79 3.09 9.08
C VAL A 35 13.32 3.02 9.29
N TYR A 36 14.07 2.56 8.28
CA TYR A 36 15.55 2.56 8.33
C TYR A 36 16.18 3.89 7.91
N LEU A 37 15.55 4.63 7.01
CA LEU A 37 16.14 5.85 6.45
C LEU A 37 15.76 7.12 7.21
N LEU A 38 14.57 7.19 7.82
CA LEU A 38 14.09 8.39 8.52
C LEU A 38 14.96 8.81 9.73
N PRO A 39 15.61 7.90 10.49
CA PRO A 39 16.56 8.29 11.54
C PRO A 39 17.74 9.10 11.00
N ILE A 40 18.20 8.84 9.77
CA ILE A 40 19.32 9.55 9.12
C ILE A 40 19.01 11.04 8.92
N VAL A 41 17.72 11.39 8.77
CA VAL A 41 17.24 12.77 8.60
C VAL A 41 16.71 13.38 9.89
N GLY A 42 16.89 12.73 11.03
CA GLY A 42 16.59 13.26 12.36
C GLY A 42 15.16 13.03 12.84
N VAL A 43 14.41 12.09 12.27
CA VAL A 43 13.09 11.70 12.80
C VAL A 43 13.27 10.92 14.10
N PRO A 44 12.65 11.36 15.22
CA PRO A 44 12.73 10.65 16.50
C PRO A 44 12.11 9.24 16.41
N ASP A 45 12.62 8.29 17.21
CA ASP A 45 12.13 6.91 17.21
C ASP A 45 10.63 6.79 17.48
N SER A 46 10.09 7.62 18.36
CA SER A 46 8.65 7.66 18.67
C SER A 46 7.77 8.06 17.48
N LEU A 47 8.32 8.77 16.50
CA LEU A 47 7.62 9.28 15.30
C LEU A 47 7.96 8.50 14.03
N LEU A 48 8.82 7.48 14.09
CA LEU A 48 9.27 6.72 12.92
C LEU A 48 8.10 6.05 12.18
N MET A 49 7.28 5.27 12.90
CA MET A 49 6.16 4.55 12.27
C MET A 49 5.09 5.50 11.71
N PRO A 50 4.58 6.50 12.46
CA PRO A 50 3.64 7.46 11.88
C PRO A 50 4.19 8.16 10.64
N THR A 51 5.46 8.58 10.67
CA THR A 51 6.10 9.28 9.54
C THR A 51 6.32 8.34 8.35
N ALA A 52 6.73 7.10 8.58
CA ALA A 52 6.89 6.10 7.51
C ALA A 52 5.54 5.78 6.85
N LEU A 53 4.48 5.60 7.65
CA LEU A 53 3.13 5.31 7.16
C LEU A 53 2.56 6.49 6.38
N GLY A 54 2.61 7.72 6.94
CA GLY A 54 2.11 8.93 6.30
C GLY A 54 2.84 9.23 4.97
N THR A 55 4.17 9.13 4.97
CA THR A 55 5.00 9.30 3.78
C THR A 55 4.72 8.22 2.73
N SER A 56 4.49 6.97 3.17
CA SER A 56 4.09 5.86 2.29
C SER A 56 2.75 6.16 1.61
N PHE A 57 1.72 6.59 2.35
CA PHE A 57 0.44 6.95 1.76
C PHE A 57 0.57 8.07 0.73
N ALA A 58 1.37 9.10 1.00
CA ALA A 58 1.62 10.17 0.05
C ALA A 58 2.28 9.66 -1.25
N THR A 59 3.26 8.75 -1.16
CA THR A 59 3.87 8.13 -2.34
C THR A 59 2.89 7.24 -3.10
N ILE A 60 2.00 6.52 -2.37
CA ILE A 60 0.97 5.66 -2.97
C ILE A 60 0.00 6.47 -3.82
N VAL A 61 -0.37 7.69 -3.43
CA VAL A 61 -1.25 8.55 -4.25
C VAL A 61 -0.70 8.69 -5.66
N ILE A 62 0.57 9.06 -5.80
CA ILE A 62 1.22 9.32 -7.09
C ILE A 62 1.48 8.01 -7.85
N THR A 63 2.00 7.00 -7.16
CA THR A 63 2.33 5.70 -7.76
C THR A 63 1.08 4.97 -8.25
N ALA A 64 0.03 4.95 -7.42
CA ALA A 64 -1.24 4.32 -7.77
C ALA A 64 -1.99 5.10 -8.85
N PHE A 65 -1.94 6.43 -8.85
CA PHE A 65 -2.50 7.25 -9.94
C PHE A 65 -1.87 6.88 -11.28
N SER A 66 -0.54 6.82 -11.34
CA SER A 66 0.20 6.44 -12.55
C SER A 66 -0.18 5.03 -13.05
N SER A 67 -0.24 4.06 -12.15
CA SER A 67 -0.63 2.69 -12.44
C SER A 67 -2.12 2.59 -12.82
N ALA A 68 -3.00 3.28 -12.11
CA ALA A 68 -4.44 3.31 -12.36
C ALA A 68 -4.78 3.83 -13.76
N GLN A 69 -4.10 4.90 -14.20
CA GLN A 69 -4.24 5.40 -15.56
C GLN A 69 -3.90 4.32 -16.60
N ARG A 70 -2.84 3.55 -16.36
CA ARG A 70 -2.46 2.47 -17.27
C ARG A 70 -3.47 1.33 -17.27
N HIS A 71 -3.91 0.87 -16.10
CA HIS A 71 -4.95 -0.15 -15.96
C HIS A 71 -6.29 0.29 -16.55
N HIS A 72 -6.65 1.57 -16.43
CA HIS A 72 -7.83 2.13 -17.08
C HIS A 72 -7.76 2.02 -18.62
N LYS A 73 -6.63 2.42 -19.20
CA LYS A 73 -6.40 2.29 -20.64
C LYS A 73 -6.42 0.84 -21.13
N LEU A 74 -6.10 -0.12 -20.27
CA LEU A 74 -6.15 -1.57 -20.55
C LEU A 74 -7.53 -2.19 -20.32
N GLY A 75 -8.55 -1.40 -19.92
CA GLY A 75 -9.90 -1.90 -19.63
C GLY A 75 -10.00 -2.75 -18.35
N ASN A 76 -9.03 -2.65 -17.44
CA ASN A 76 -8.91 -3.49 -16.26
C ASN A 76 -9.60 -2.89 -15.01
N VAL A 77 -10.57 -1.97 -15.15
CA VAL A 77 -11.23 -1.33 -14.00
C VAL A 77 -12.71 -1.66 -13.97
N VAL A 78 -13.20 -2.15 -12.84
CA VAL A 78 -14.63 -2.44 -12.60
C VAL A 78 -15.26 -1.29 -11.84
N TRP A 79 -15.76 -0.31 -12.56
CA TRP A 79 -16.35 0.92 -12.00
C TRP A 79 -17.57 0.69 -11.12
N SER A 80 -18.39 -0.32 -11.44
CA SER A 80 -19.58 -0.66 -10.65
C SER A 80 -19.26 -1.06 -9.22
N THR A 81 -18.13 -1.76 -9.01
CA THR A 81 -17.65 -2.14 -7.68
C THR A 81 -17.09 -0.94 -6.93
N LEU A 82 -16.37 -0.07 -7.63
CA LEU A 82 -15.70 1.09 -7.05
C LEU A 82 -16.69 2.01 -6.33
N LYS A 83 -17.89 2.19 -6.90
CA LYS A 83 -18.92 3.09 -6.38
C LYS A 83 -19.27 2.85 -4.90
N TYR A 84 -19.37 1.61 -4.47
CA TYR A 84 -19.75 1.25 -3.08
C TYR A 84 -18.54 0.93 -2.21
N PHE A 85 -17.48 0.42 -2.82
CA PHE A 85 -16.29 -0.03 -2.12
C PHE A 85 -15.39 1.14 -1.70
N ALA A 86 -15.17 2.11 -2.59
CA ALA A 86 -14.24 3.20 -2.37
C ALA A 86 -14.62 4.14 -1.21
N PRO A 87 -15.86 4.60 -1.05
CA PRO A 87 -16.23 5.47 0.07
C PRO A 87 -15.99 4.79 1.43
N ALA A 88 -16.42 3.53 1.58
CA ALA A 88 -16.22 2.78 2.82
C ALA A 88 -14.73 2.58 3.12
N LEU A 89 -13.93 2.28 2.09
CA LEU A 89 -12.49 2.16 2.18
C LEU A 89 -11.82 3.47 2.63
N MET A 90 -12.20 4.60 2.03
CA MET A 90 -11.63 5.91 2.36
C MET A 90 -11.95 6.34 3.79
N ILE A 91 -13.22 6.22 4.20
CA ILE A 91 -13.66 6.59 5.54
C ILE A 91 -12.93 5.74 6.59
N SER A 92 -12.92 4.42 6.41
CA SER A 92 -12.25 3.52 7.34
C SER A 92 -10.74 3.73 7.37
N ALA A 93 -10.10 3.98 6.22
CA ALA A 93 -8.69 4.29 6.15
C ALA A 93 -8.35 5.59 6.88
N PHE A 94 -9.15 6.66 6.68
CA PHE A 94 -8.95 7.92 7.35
C PHE A 94 -9.06 7.77 8.87
N VAL A 95 -10.15 7.18 9.34
CA VAL A 95 -10.42 6.99 10.77
C VAL A 95 -9.35 6.11 11.41
N SER A 96 -9.04 4.95 10.82
CA SER A 96 -8.04 4.04 11.36
C SER A 96 -6.66 4.66 11.43
N SER A 97 -6.25 5.43 10.42
CA SER A 97 -4.96 6.13 10.41
C SER A 97 -4.84 7.14 11.54
N GLN A 98 -5.93 7.80 11.95
CA GLN A 98 -5.95 8.70 13.13
C GLN A 98 -5.61 7.96 14.44
N TYR A 99 -6.11 6.73 14.60
CA TYR A 99 -5.80 5.91 15.77
C TYR A 99 -4.38 5.34 15.70
N ILE A 100 -3.98 4.84 14.53
CA ILE A 100 -2.65 4.24 14.31
C ILE A 100 -1.54 5.25 14.55
N SER A 101 -1.74 6.51 14.13
CA SER A 101 -0.75 7.58 14.32
C SER A 101 -0.42 7.89 15.78
N LYS A 102 -1.30 7.52 16.72
CA LYS A 102 -1.14 7.71 18.16
C LYS A 102 -0.56 6.50 18.88
N LEU A 103 -0.40 5.36 18.19
CA LEU A 103 0.14 4.15 18.79
C LEU A 103 1.66 4.28 19.01
N PRO A 104 2.19 3.72 20.12
CA PRO A 104 3.63 3.59 20.31
C PRO A 104 4.31 2.90 19.14
N HIS A 105 5.55 3.29 18.85
CA HIS A 105 6.34 2.75 17.74
C HIS A 105 6.38 1.22 17.73
N GLU A 106 6.63 0.60 18.89
CA GLU A 106 6.72 -0.86 19.05
C GLU A 106 5.42 -1.57 18.66
N ILE A 107 4.26 -1.02 19.09
CA ILE A 107 2.95 -1.62 18.79
C ILE A 107 2.66 -1.51 17.30
N SER A 108 2.88 -0.33 16.72
CA SER A 108 2.65 -0.09 15.29
C SER A 108 3.57 -0.97 14.42
N SER A 109 4.84 -1.14 14.82
CA SER A 109 5.81 -1.99 14.13
C SER A 109 5.42 -3.47 14.17
N LYS A 110 5.00 -3.97 15.34
CA LYS A 110 4.52 -5.36 15.50
C LYS A 110 3.23 -5.61 14.70
N LEU A 111 2.28 -4.67 14.75
CA LEU A 111 1.04 -4.77 13.97
C LEU A 111 1.34 -4.78 12.46
N PHE A 112 2.24 -3.93 11.99
CA PHE A 112 2.72 -3.92 10.61
C PHE A 112 3.31 -5.28 10.24
N ALA A 113 4.25 -5.79 11.03
CA ALA A 113 4.94 -7.05 10.76
C ALA A 113 3.97 -8.25 10.74
N CYS A 114 3.02 -8.32 11.68
CA CYS A 114 1.98 -9.36 11.69
C CYS A 114 1.10 -9.31 10.43
N LEU A 115 0.69 -8.12 10.00
CA LEU A 115 -0.11 -7.96 8.79
C LEU A 115 0.68 -8.32 7.52
N VAL A 116 1.95 -7.92 7.45
CA VAL A 116 2.83 -8.28 6.32
C VAL A 116 3.05 -9.78 6.25
N MET A 117 3.26 -10.43 7.41
CA MET A 117 3.38 -11.89 7.49
C MET A 117 2.09 -12.59 7.04
N TYR A 118 0.93 -12.11 7.49
CA TYR A 118 -0.37 -12.61 7.04
C TYR A 118 -0.54 -12.49 5.52
N LEU A 119 -0.18 -11.33 4.95
CA LEU A 119 -0.24 -11.12 3.50
C LEU A 119 0.71 -12.02 2.73
N ALA A 120 1.92 -12.22 3.23
CA ALA A 120 2.91 -13.14 2.64
C ALA A 120 2.37 -14.59 2.64
N ALA A 121 1.86 -15.07 3.77
CA ALA A 121 1.25 -16.40 3.89
C ALA A 121 0.05 -16.56 2.94
N LYS A 122 -0.87 -15.60 2.93
CA LYS A 122 -2.02 -15.59 2.02
C LYS A 122 -1.61 -15.59 0.55
N MET A 123 -0.55 -14.85 0.21
CA MET A 123 -0.02 -14.78 -1.15
C MET A 123 0.52 -16.14 -1.61
N VAL A 124 1.27 -16.85 -0.75
CA VAL A 124 1.76 -18.20 -1.03
C VAL A 124 0.60 -19.18 -1.19
N LEU A 125 -0.37 -19.17 -0.26
CA LEU A 125 -1.54 -20.04 -0.32
C LEU A 125 -2.41 -19.77 -1.56
N SER A 126 -2.53 -18.51 -2.00
CA SER A 126 -3.33 -18.13 -3.18
C SER A 126 -2.79 -18.68 -4.51
N ILE A 127 -1.55 -19.18 -4.54
CA ILE A 127 -0.98 -19.81 -5.74
C ILE A 127 -1.68 -21.12 -6.06
N LYS A 128 -2.19 -21.84 -5.04
CA LYS A 128 -2.86 -23.13 -5.19
C LYS A 128 -4.40 -23.06 -5.37
N GLN A 129 -5.01 -21.91 -5.05
CA GLN A 129 -6.48 -21.80 -5.05
C GLN A 129 -7.04 -21.44 -6.43
N LYS A 130 -7.72 -22.39 -7.04
CA LYS A 130 -8.45 -22.27 -8.30
C LYS A 130 -9.98 -22.41 -8.11
N HIS A 131 -10.48 -22.38 -6.86
CA HIS A 131 -11.92 -22.50 -6.59
C HIS A 131 -12.58 -21.13 -6.62
N ILE A 132 -13.19 -20.84 -7.76
CA ILE A 132 -14.13 -19.73 -7.97
C ILE A 132 -15.51 -20.29 -7.70
N ASP A 133 -16.18 -19.79 -6.66
CA ASP A 133 -17.58 -20.15 -6.38
C ASP A 133 -18.50 -19.34 -7.30
N PRO A 134 -19.21 -19.98 -8.25
CA PRO A 134 -20.01 -19.24 -9.25
C PRO A 134 -21.11 -18.37 -8.65
N ASN A 135 -21.53 -18.64 -7.43
CA ASN A 135 -22.65 -17.97 -6.76
C ASN A 135 -22.25 -16.72 -5.97
N LYS A 136 -20.95 -16.48 -5.74
CA LYS A 136 -20.47 -15.29 -5.03
C LYS A 136 -20.39 -14.06 -5.91
N LYS A 137 -21.52 -13.36 -6.07
CA LYS A 137 -21.55 -12.04 -6.73
C LYS A 137 -21.15 -10.90 -5.79
N ILE A 138 -20.63 -9.83 -6.33
CA ILE A 138 -20.36 -8.60 -5.57
C ILE A 138 -21.70 -7.90 -5.33
N THR A 139 -22.13 -7.87 -4.07
CA THR A 139 -23.28 -7.08 -3.64
C THR A 139 -22.83 -5.72 -3.09
N PRO A 140 -23.67 -4.68 -3.12
CA PRO A 140 -23.35 -3.37 -2.51
C PRO A 140 -22.95 -3.49 -1.04
N LEU A 141 -23.72 -4.27 -0.26
CA LEU A 141 -23.45 -4.49 1.17
C LEU A 141 -22.08 -5.16 1.41
N ALA A 142 -21.78 -6.21 0.63
CA ALA A 142 -20.49 -6.87 0.71
C ALA A 142 -19.32 -5.96 0.30
N SER A 143 -19.55 -5.01 -0.61
CA SER A 143 -18.57 -3.99 -1.01
C SER A 143 -18.32 -2.99 0.12
N ILE A 144 -19.36 -2.53 0.80
CA ILE A 144 -19.26 -1.59 1.93
C ILE A 144 -18.52 -2.26 3.11
N ILE A 145 -18.96 -3.45 3.53
CA ILE A 145 -18.32 -4.16 4.64
C ILE A 145 -16.87 -4.53 4.29
N GLY A 146 -16.66 -5.07 3.08
CA GLY A 146 -15.32 -5.43 2.63
C GLY A 146 -14.40 -4.21 2.52
N GLY A 147 -14.89 -3.09 1.98
CA GLY A 147 -14.15 -1.84 1.91
C GLY A 147 -13.78 -1.31 3.29
N GLY A 148 -14.72 -1.33 4.24
CA GLY A 148 -14.49 -0.91 5.61
C GLY A 148 -13.41 -1.74 6.32
N LEU A 149 -13.55 -3.07 6.33
CA LEU A 149 -12.59 -3.97 6.96
C LEU A 149 -11.19 -3.91 6.30
N ILE A 150 -11.17 -3.85 4.98
CA ILE A 150 -9.91 -3.76 4.23
C ILE A 150 -9.23 -2.41 4.46
N GLY A 151 -9.99 -1.32 4.50
CA GLY A 151 -9.44 0.00 4.78
C GLY A 151 -8.79 0.08 6.16
N MET A 152 -9.43 -0.50 7.19
CA MET A 152 -8.83 -0.61 8.53
C MET A 152 -7.53 -1.43 8.50
N ALA A 153 -7.57 -2.65 7.98
CA ALA A 153 -6.40 -3.52 7.96
C ALA A 153 -5.24 -2.95 7.14
N ALA A 154 -5.53 -2.37 5.97
CA ALA A 154 -4.51 -1.84 5.10
C ALA A 154 -3.88 -0.54 5.61
N SER A 155 -4.60 0.24 6.44
CA SER A 155 -4.06 1.45 7.09
C SER A 155 -2.94 1.13 8.07
N VAL A 156 -3.07 0.03 8.82
CA VAL A 156 -2.04 -0.45 9.75
C VAL A 156 -0.72 -0.76 9.02
N ALA A 157 -0.83 -1.31 7.82
CA ALA A 157 0.33 -1.67 7.01
C ALA A 157 0.82 -0.54 6.09
N GLY A 158 0.18 0.65 6.09
CA GLY A 158 0.56 1.76 5.22
C GLY A 158 0.59 1.40 3.73
N ILE A 159 -0.31 0.50 3.31
CA ILE A 159 -0.38 -0.01 1.94
C ILE A 159 -1.68 0.44 1.26
N GLY A 160 -1.67 0.55 -0.06
CA GLY A 160 -2.85 0.92 -0.86
C GLY A 160 -3.96 -0.14 -0.91
N GLY A 161 -4.00 -1.07 0.06
CA GLY A 161 -5.05 -2.08 0.19
C GLY A 161 -5.02 -3.22 -0.82
N GLY A 162 -4.21 -3.16 -1.88
CA GLY A 162 -4.24 -4.11 -2.98
C GLY A 162 -4.00 -5.56 -2.58
N GLY A 163 -3.16 -5.80 -1.56
CA GLY A 163 -2.94 -7.13 -1.00
C GLY A 163 -4.19 -7.80 -0.43
N PHE A 164 -5.19 -7.01 -0.02
CA PHE A 164 -6.48 -7.48 0.48
C PHE A 164 -7.58 -7.35 -0.58
N ILE A 165 -7.58 -6.26 -1.35
CA ILE A 165 -8.62 -5.95 -2.35
C ILE A 165 -8.60 -6.97 -3.49
N VAL A 166 -7.41 -7.29 -4.02
CA VAL A 166 -7.29 -8.23 -5.14
C VAL A 166 -7.86 -9.61 -4.79
N PRO A 167 -7.47 -10.28 -3.68
CA PRO A 167 -8.08 -11.56 -3.32
C PRO A 167 -9.56 -11.44 -2.94
N PHE A 168 -10.00 -10.31 -2.36
CA PHE A 168 -11.41 -10.07 -2.07
C PHE A 168 -12.26 -10.03 -3.36
N LEU A 169 -11.82 -9.27 -4.37
CA LEU A 169 -12.53 -9.16 -5.64
C LEU A 169 -12.48 -10.48 -6.43
N ASN A 170 -11.31 -11.14 -6.43
CA ASN A 170 -11.14 -12.42 -7.13
C ASN A 170 -12.02 -13.52 -6.53
N SER A 171 -12.16 -13.59 -5.20
CA SER A 171 -13.07 -14.54 -4.53
C SER A 171 -14.56 -14.31 -4.85
N ARG A 172 -14.90 -13.20 -5.51
CA ARG A 172 -16.25 -12.81 -5.95
C ARG A 172 -16.39 -12.78 -7.47
N ASN A 173 -15.63 -13.64 -8.15
CA ASN A 173 -15.67 -13.83 -9.61
C ASN A 173 -15.22 -12.63 -10.45
N VAL A 174 -14.46 -11.68 -9.88
CA VAL A 174 -13.78 -10.67 -10.70
C VAL A 174 -12.49 -11.25 -11.23
N ASP A 175 -12.31 -11.18 -12.54
CA ASP A 175 -11.04 -11.56 -13.20
C ASP A 175 -9.84 -10.90 -12.51
N ILE A 176 -8.73 -11.63 -12.37
CA ILE A 176 -7.57 -11.18 -11.59
C ILE A 176 -6.96 -9.88 -12.13
N LYS A 177 -6.96 -9.68 -13.47
CA LYS A 177 -6.44 -8.44 -14.08
C LYS A 177 -7.35 -7.26 -13.77
N LYS A 178 -8.67 -7.49 -13.81
CA LYS A 178 -9.68 -6.49 -13.42
C LYS A 178 -9.64 -6.20 -11.91
N ALA A 179 -9.42 -7.22 -11.09
CA ALA A 179 -9.23 -7.06 -9.65
C ALA A 179 -7.98 -6.21 -9.34
N ILE A 180 -6.86 -6.45 -10.02
CA ILE A 180 -5.63 -5.66 -9.88
C ILE A 180 -5.87 -4.20 -10.31
N GLY A 181 -6.45 -3.97 -11.49
CA GLY A 181 -6.73 -2.62 -11.99
C GLY A 181 -7.68 -1.85 -11.07
N THR A 182 -8.76 -2.49 -10.60
CA THR A 182 -9.71 -1.88 -9.66
C THR A 182 -9.04 -1.57 -8.31
N SER A 183 -8.20 -2.49 -7.81
CA SER A 183 -7.47 -2.28 -6.55
C SER A 183 -6.50 -1.11 -6.62
N THR A 184 -5.94 -0.81 -7.79
CA THR A 184 -5.03 0.33 -7.97
C THR A 184 -5.77 1.67 -7.80
N PHE A 185 -7.00 1.79 -8.33
CA PHE A 185 -7.84 2.96 -8.08
C PHE A 185 -8.23 3.08 -6.60
N CYS A 186 -8.64 1.97 -5.98
CA CYS A 186 -8.91 1.93 -4.55
C CYS A 186 -7.69 2.36 -3.73
N GLY A 187 -6.49 1.90 -4.13
CA GLY A 187 -5.23 2.25 -3.50
C GLY A 187 -4.92 3.74 -3.58
N MET A 188 -5.20 4.38 -4.72
CA MET A 188 -5.05 5.83 -4.86
C MET A 188 -5.96 6.59 -3.89
N LEU A 189 -7.24 6.22 -3.85
CA LEU A 189 -8.23 6.87 -2.98
C LEU A 189 -7.92 6.65 -1.49
N MET A 190 -7.50 5.45 -1.14
CA MET A 190 -7.03 5.11 0.20
C MET A 190 -5.76 5.88 0.57
N GLY A 191 -4.84 6.02 -0.39
CA GLY A 191 -3.63 6.83 -0.24
C GLY A 191 -3.96 8.27 0.10
N ILE A 192 -4.93 8.89 -0.58
CA ILE A 192 -5.41 10.25 -0.29
C ILE A 192 -5.97 10.33 1.13
N ALA A 193 -6.85 9.40 1.51
CA ALA A 193 -7.47 9.40 2.83
C ALA A 193 -6.44 9.20 3.95
N GLY A 194 -5.52 8.23 3.79
CA GLY A 194 -4.44 7.99 4.75
C GLY A 194 -3.45 9.15 4.84
N MET A 195 -3.01 9.68 3.71
CA MET A 195 -2.12 10.85 3.66
C MET A 195 -2.72 12.03 4.43
N LEU A 196 -3.97 12.40 4.13
CA LEU A 196 -4.66 13.50 4.81
C LEU A 196 -4.80 13.23 6.31
N SER A 197 -5.10 11.99 6.69
CA SER A 197 -5.20 11.58 8.09
C SER A 197 -3.88 11.78 8.83
N PHE A 198 -2.75 11.31 8.29
CA PHE A 198 -1.43 11.48 8.90
C PHE A 198 -0.92 12.92 8.86
N MET A 199 -1.30 13.73 7.86
CA MET A 199 -1.04 15.18 7.86
C MET A 199 -1.75 15.87 9.03
N VAL A 200 -3.04 15.59 9.21
CA VAL A 200 -3.84 16.18 10.31
C VAL A 200 -3.32 15.71 11.67
N SER A 201 -3.07 14.40 11.85
CA SER A 201 -2.60 13.85 13.13
C SER A 201 -1.24 14.38 13.56
N GLY A 202 -0.36 14.66 12.61
CA GLY A 202 1.00 15.13 12.87
C GLY A 202 1.19 16.63 12.77
N TRP A 203 0.12 17.42 12.56
CA TRP A 203 0.24 18.85 12.22
C TRP A 203 1.10 19.65 13.22
N ASN A 204 0.98 19.37 14.50
CA ASN A 204 1.73 20.03 15.58
C ASN A 204 2.71 19.06 16.29
N ALA A 205 3.12 17.97 15.63
CA ALA A 205 4.03 17.00 16.25
C ALA A 205 5.42 17.63 16.45
N PRO A 206 5.94 17.72 17.68
CA PRO A 206 7.26 18.27 17.93
C PRO A 206 8.35 17.30 17.42
N GLY A 207 9.46 17.84 16.93
CA GLY A 207 10.62 17.04 16.52
C GLY A 207 10.55 16.50 15.09
N MET A 208 9.59 16.93 14.29
CA MET A 208 9.57 16.60 12.85
C MET A 208 10.66 17.37 12.10
N PRO A 209 11.38 16.73 11.15
CA PRO A 209 12.40 17.41 10.36
C PRO A 209 11.78 18.47 9.45
N PRO A 210 12.62 19.45 8.99
CA PRO A 210 12.20 20.45 8.01
C PRO A 210 11.58 19.82 6.76
N TYR A 211 10.64 20.51 6.13
CA TYR A 211 9.90 20.04 4.95
C TYR A 211 8.96 18.87 5.22
N SER A 212 8.50 18.69 6.47
CA SER A 212 7.42 17.77 6.81
C SER A 212 6.08 18.51 6.86
N ILE A 213 5.00 17.86 6.42
CA ILE A 213 3.61 18.31 6.60
C ILE A 213 2.92 17.26 7.47
N GLY A 214 2.74 17.55 8.75
CA GLY A 214 2.36 16.53 9.71
C GLY A 214 3.34 15.38 9.71
N PHE A 215 2.87 14.15 9.62
CA PHE A 215 3.70 12.95 9.51
C PHE A 215 4.10 12.59 8.07
N VAL A 216 4.07 13.53 7.14
CA VAL A 216 4.48 13.31 5.75
C VAL A 216 5.78 14.05 5.47
N TYR A 217 6.87 13.32 5.24
CA TYR A 217 8.19 13.87 4.93
C TYR A 217 8.33 14.05 3.40
N LEU A 218 8.18 15.30 2.94
CA LEU A 218 8.13 15.64 1.50
C LEU A 218 9.38 15.25 0.70
N PRO A 219 10.63 15.40 1.21
CA PRO A 219 11.81 15.01 0.44
C PRO A 219 11.83 13.52 0.08
N ALA A 220 11.34 12.64 0.99
CA ALA A 220 11.20 11.22 0.68
C ALA A 220 10.08 10.97 -0.34
N VAL A 221 8.93 11.65 -0.20
CA VAL A 221 7.83 11.54 -1.17
C VAL A 221 8.32 11.88 -2.57
N LEU A 222 8.99 13.02 -2.74
CA LEU A 222 9.48 13.45 -4.05
C LEU A 222 10.49 12.46 -4.65
N SER A 223 11.46 12.04 -3.85
CA SER A 223 12.51 11.11 -4.31
C SER A 223 11.94 9.75 -4.74
N ILE A 224 11.04 9.18 -3.93
CA ILE A 224 10.41 7.89 -4.23
C ILE A 224 9.50 8.02 -5.45
N THR A 225 8.72 9.11 -5.56
CA THR A 225 7.72 9.25 -6.61
C THR A 225 8.32 9.53 -7.99
N VAL A 226 9.48 10.15 -8.07
CA VAL A 226 10.20 10.37 -9.35
C VAL A 226 10.41 9.06 -10.10
N THR A 227 10.88 8.01 -9.43
CA THR A 227 11.12 6.71 -10.07
C THR A 227 9.87 5.85 -10.10
N SER A 228 9.06 5.83 -9.02
CA SER A 228 7.89 4.98 -8.94
C SER A 228 6.79 5.36 -9.94
N PHE A 229 6.68 6.62 -10.32
CA PHE A 229 5.73 7.08 -11.33
C PHE A 229 5.94 6.39 -12.68
N PHE A 230 7.18 6.23 -13.13
CA PHE A 230 7.49 5.57 -14.39
C PHE A 230 7.44 4.05 -14.28
N THR A 231 8.05 3.51 -13.23
CA THR A 231 8.13 2.05 -13.05
C THR A 231 6.77 1.41 -12.77
N SER A 232 5.82 2.14 -12.17
CA SER A 232 4.46 1.63 -11.94
C SER A 232 3.67 1.42 -13.23
N LYS A 233 3.87 2.26 -14.24
CA LYS A 233 3.30 2.03 -15.60
C LYS A 233 3.90 0.78 -16.25
N LEU A 234 5.21 0.57 -16.09
CA LEU A 234 5.88 -0.63 -16.58
C LEU A 234 5.34 -1.88 -15.88
N GLY A 235 5.21 -1.85 -14.54
CA GLY A 235 4.61 -2.93 -13.76
C GLY A 235 3.18 -3.26 -14.18
N ALA A 236 2.33 -2.23 -14.35
CA ALA A 236 0.96 -2.40 -14.84
C ALA A 236 0.89 -3.01 -16.25
N SER A 237 1.82 -2.64 -17.12
CA SER A 237 1.92 -3.23 -18.47
C SER A 237 2.40 -4.69 -18.42
N ALA A 238 3.27 -5.02 -17.48
CA ALA A 238 3.82 -6.35 -17.28
C ALA A 238 2.81 -7.36 -16.72
N THR A 239 1.74 -6.90 -16.06
CA THR A 239 0.66 -7.76 -15.53
C THR A 239 0.07 -8.70 -16.58
N ASN A 240 0.09 -8.30 -17.85
CA ASN A 240 -0.44 -9.11 -18.96
C ASN A 240 0.59 -10.09 -19.55
N LYS A 241 1.89 -9.91 -19.26
CA LYS A 241 2.99 -10.62 -19.93
C LYS A 241 3.74 -11.60 -19.04
N LEU A 242 3.77 -11.37 -17.73
CA LEU A 242 4.63 -12.12 -16.81
C LEU A 242 3.89 -13.29 -16.14
N PRO A 243 4.59 -14.40 -15.82
CA PRO A 243 4.03 -15.51 -15.03
C PRO A 243 3.83 -15.07 -13.58
N VAL A 244 2.61 -14.62 -13.28
CA VAL A 244 2.20 -14.12 -11.97
C VAL A 244 2.57 -15.04 -10.79
N PRO A 245 2.54 -16.40 -10.88
CA PRO A 245 2.91 -17.27 -9.77
C PRO A 245 4.36 -17.13 -9.31
N THR A 246 5.31 -17.00 -10.22
CA THR A 246 6.74 -16.88 -9.89
C THR A 246 7.03 -15.55 -9.18
N LEU A 247 6.44 -14.47 -9.68
CA LEU A 247 6.56 -13.16 -9.05
C LEU A 247 5.92 -13.09 -7.67
N LYS A 248 4.76 -13.76 -7.49
CA LYS A 248 4.12 -13.89 -6.17
C LYS A 248 5.02 -14.61 -5.17
N LYS A 249 5.69 -15.69 -5.58
CA LYS A 249 6.63 -16.41 -4.70
C LYS A 249 7.82 -15.54 -4.28
N ALA A 250 8.46 -14.86 -5.23
CA ALA A 250 9.59 -13.99 -4.95
C ALA A 250 9.19 -12.82 -4.02
N PHE A 251 8.03 -12.21 -4.28
CA PHE A 251 7.54 -11.12 -3.45
C PHE A 251 7.11 -11.60 -2.05
N ALA A 252 6.49 -12.77 -1.93
CA ALA A 252 6.16 -13.36 -0.62
C ALA A 252 7.42 -13.65 0.20
N ALA A 253 8.48 -14.18 -0.42
CA ALA A 253 9.77 -14.39 0.25
C ALA A 253 10.36 -13.07 0.77
N PHE A 254 10.33 -12.01 -0.06
CA PHE A 254 10.75 -10.68 0.36
C PHE A 254 9.93 -10.17 1.56
N LEU A 255 8.60 -10.32 1.54
CA LEU A 255 7.73 -9.89 2.63
C LEU A 255 8.01 -10.64 3.94
N ILE A 256 8.32 -11.93 3.87
CA ILE A 256 8.71 -12.73 5.04
C ILE A 256 9.99 -12.18 5.68
N VAL A 257 11.00 -11.91 4.87
CA VAL A 257 12.26 -11.32 5.36
C VAL A 257 12.02 -9.97 6.02
N VAL A 258 11.21 -9.11 5.39
CA VAL A 258 10.84 -7.79 5.94
C VAL A 258 10.09 -7.95 7.26
N ALA A 259 9.10 -8.84 7.33
CA ALA A 259 8.30 -9.03 8.54
C ALA A 259 9.16 -9.56 9.71
N ILE A 260 10.03 -10.53 9.46
CA ILE A 260 10.94 -11.05 10.47
C ILE A 260 11.87 -9.94 10.99
N ASN A 261 12.44 -9.15 10.08
CA ASN A 261 13.33 -8.06 10.44
C ASN A 261 12.63 -6.98 11.29
N MET A 262 11.36 -6.66 10.96
CA MET A 262 10.56 -5.70 11.73
C MET A 262 10.09 -6.25 13.09
N LEU A 263 10.01 -7.57 13.28
CA LEU A 263 9.67 -8.20 14.55
C LEU A 263 10.86 -8.28 15.50
N LEU A 264 12.07 -8.37 14.97
CA LEU A 264 13.33 -8.50 15.74
C LEU A 264 13.89 -7.13 16.19
N LYS A 265 13.34 -6.04 15.68
CA LYS A 265 13.71 -4.68 16.01
C LYS A 265 12.74 -4.08 17.03
#